data_34135d1862dbd055a72c55f1499a4af7
#
_entry.id   34135d1862dbd055a72c55f1499a4af7
#
_cell.length_a   1.000
_cell.length_b   1.000
_cell.length_c   1.000
_cell.angle_alpha   90.00
_cell.angle_beta   90.00
_cell.angle_gamma   90.00
#
_symmetry.space_group_name_H-M   'P 1'
#
loop_
_entity.id
_entity.type
_entity.pdbx_description
1 polymer ?
#
loop_
_entity_poly.entity_id
_entity_poly.type
_entity_poly.pdbx_seq_one_letter_code
_entity_poly.pdbx_strand_id
1 'polypeptide(L)'
;VEACCVVSKAPVFRTVLGIYYLGEHPPVKRKEDLAGRSVITVAGYSYAGLLAYLNDPANRIRNEAAPSHKAAFEMLAARRADYLIDYASAAGDLLASFPIDGLRMDPLDRVEIFLVLSRAYPDAEAFLGRLESIAATLKMDEVLKGRDRR
;
A
#
# COMPACT_ATOMS: atom_id res chain seq x y z
N VAL A 1 -16.65 -9.27 -1.28
CA VAL A 1 -16.23 -9.08 -2.68
C VAL A 1 -16.89 -10.14 -3.56
N GLU A 2 -16.88 -11.42 -3.19
CA GLU A 2 -17.39 -12.53 -4.02
C GLU A 2 -18.87 -12.44 -4.37
N ALA A 3 -19.70 -11.86 -3.51
CA ALA A 3 -21.13 -11.73 -3.76
C ALA A 3 -21.48 -10.73 -4.87
N CYS A 4 -20.68 -9.67 -5.05
CA CYS A 4 -20.96 -8.59 -6.01
C CYS A 4 -20.05 -8.62 -7.24
N CYS A 5 -18.96 -9.37 -7.18
CA CYS A 5 -17.85 -9.18 -8.09
C CYS A 5 -17.25 -10.52 -8.53
N VAL A 6 -16.59 -10.53 -9.69
CA VAL A 6 -15.65 -11.56 -10.12
C VAL A 6 -14.23 -11.08 -9.89
N VAL A 7 -13.34 -11.98 -9.53
CA VAL A 7 -11.94 -11.67 -9.19
C VAL A 7 -11.03 -12.47 -10.12
N SER A 8 -9.93 -11.88 -10.56
CA SER A 8 -8.94 -12.58 -11.40
C SER A 8 -8.37 -13.81 -10.70
N LYS A 9 -8.04 -14.84 -11.48
CA LYS A 9 -7.52 -16.12 -10.97
C LYS A 9 -6.09 -15.98 -10.45
N ALA A 10 -5.33 -15.05 -11.03
CA ALA A 10 -3.96 -14.77 -10.64
C ALA A 10 -3.81 -13.29 -10.27
N PRO A 11 -2.89 -12.94 -9.38
CA PRO A 11 -2.57 -11.55 -9.10
C PRO A 11 -1.91 -10.92 -10.33
N VAL A 12 -2.31 -9.70 -10.64
CA VAL A 12 -1.72 -8.90 -11.75
C VAL A 12 -0.49 -8.13 -11.32
N PHE A 13 -0.34 -7.93 -10.01
CA PHE A 13 0.80 -7.22 -9.44
C PHE A 13 1.07 -7.70 -8.01
N ARG A 14 2.35 -7.62 -7.59
CA ARG A 14 2.77 -7.89 -6.22
C ARG A 14 3.58 -6.74 -5.69
N THR A 15 3.32 -6.36 -4.45
CA THR A 15 4.07 -5.31 -3.76
C THR A 15 4.34 -5.72 -2.33
N VAL A 16 5.18 -4.94 -1.65
CA VAL A 16 5.46 -5.10 -0.22
C VAL A 16 4.79 -3.95 0.53
N LEU A 17 4.08 -4.28 1.59
CA LEU A 17 3.65 -3.31 2.57
C LEU A 17 4.84 -3.02 3.49
N GLY A 18 5.37 -1.80 3.41
CA GLY A 18 6.55 -1.36 4.14
C GLY A 18 6.20 -0.47 5.32
N ILE A 19 6.99 -0.58 6.36
CA ILE A 19 6.99 0.34 7.51
C ILE A 19 8.23 1.22 7.37
N TYR A 20 8.02 2.50 7.13
CA TYR A 20 9.07 3.50 6.94
C TYR A 20 9.29 4.29 8.22
N TYR A 21 10.54 4.59 8.55
CA TYR A 21 10.90 5.33 9.76
C TYR A 21 12.25 6.05 9.62
N LEU A 22 12.49 7.02 10.51
CA LEU A 22 13.72 7.79 10.57
C LEU A 22 14.38 7.64 11.93
N GLY A 23 15.69 7.45 11.93
CA GLY A 23 16.47 7.31 13.15
C GLY A 23 16.41 5.92 13.74
N GLU A 24 16.65 5.82 15.05
CA GLU A 24 16.67 4.57 15.79
C GLU A 24 15.29 4.28 16.38
N HIS A 25 14.53 3.46 15.68
CA HIS A 25 13.29 2.89 16.17
C HIS A 25 13.43 1.36 16.24
N PRO A 26 12.70 0.69 17.15
CA PRO A 26 12.62 -0.76 17.16
C PRO A 26 12.12 -1.26 15.80
N PRO A 27 12.71 -2.34 15.25
CA PRO A 27 12.25 -2.91 13.99
C PRO A 27 10.81 -3.43 14.13
N VAL A 28 9.99 -3.21 13.09
CA VAL A 28 8.61 -3.67 13.03
C VAL A 28 8.55 -4.93 12.18
N LYS A 29 8.31 -6.08 12.81
CA LYS A 29 8.22 -7.37 12.12
C LYS A 29 6.78 -7.86 11.97
N ARG A 30 5.86 -7.33 12.78
CA ARG A 30 4.44 -7.68 12.81
C ARG A 30 3.62 -6.48 13.29
N LYS A 31 2.34 -6.48 12.98
CA LYS A 31 1.45 -5.35 13.30
C LYS A 31 1.38 -5.03 14.79
N GLU A 32 1.57 -6.03 15.66
CA GLU A 32 1.55 -5.87 17.12
C GLU A 32 2.70 -4.98 17.63
N ASP A 33 3.81 -4.91 16.90
CA ASP A 33 4.95 -4.06 17.26
C ASP A 33 4.64 -2.56 17.12
N LEU A 34 3.52 -2.22 16.44
CA LEU A 34 3.01 -0.86 16.30
C LEU A 34 2.16 -0.40 17.51
N ALA A 35 1.84 -1.30 18.45
CA ALA A 35 0.99 -0.96 19.59
C ALA A 35 1.59 0.20 20.41
N GLY A 36 0.74 1.19 20.73
CA GLY A 36 1.13 2.40 21.47
C GLY A 36 1.99 3.39 20.69
N ARG A 37 2.20 3.19 19.38
CA ARG A 37 3.01 4.05 18.50
C ARG A 37 2.15 5.06 17.74
N SER A 38 2.84 6.04 17.14
CA SER A 38 2.23 6.95 16.17
C SER A 38 2.56 6.51 14.76
N VAL A 39 1.53 6.48 13.90
CA VAL A 39 1.63 5.96 12.54
C VAL A 39 0.99 6.95 11.57
N ILE A 40 1.63 7.15 10.43
CA ILE A 40 1.06 7.86 9.28
C ILE A 40 0.55 6.82 8.29
N THR A 41 -0.63 7.04 7.73
CA THR A 41 -1.20 6.28 6.61
C THR A 41 -1.60 7.23 5.49
N VAL A 42 -1.84 6.72 4.29
CA VAL A 42 -2.41 7.49 3.19
C VAL A 42 -3.92 7.26 3.14
N ALA A 43 -4.69 8.33 3.02
CA ALA A 43 -6.15 8.27 2.96
C ALA A 43 -6.63 7.40 1.77
N GLY A 44 -7.70 6.64 1.98
CA GLY A 44 -8.30 5.79 0.95
C GLY A 44 -7.71 4.38 0.83
N TYR A 45 -6.65 4.06 1.54
CA TYR A 45 -6.06 2.71 1.56
C TYR A 45 -6.49 1.90 2.77
N SER A 46 -6.80 0.61 2.56
CA SER A 46 -7.12 -0.33 3.64
C SER A 46 -5.89 -1.12 4.14
N TYR A 47 -4.79 -1.10 3.37
CA TYR A 47 -3.56 -1.85 3.66
C TYR A 47 -3.81 -3.35 3.89
N ALA A 48 -4.57 -3.97 2.99
CA ALA A 48 -5.00 -5.37 3.10
C ALA A 48 -5.71 -5.67 4.45
N GLY A 49 -6.46 -4.69 4.97
CA GLY A 49 -7.20 -4.81 6.23
C GLY A 49 -6.46 -4.33 7.47
N LEU A 50 -5.17 -4.00 7.38
CA LEU A 50 -4.38 -3.49 8.50
C LEU A 50 -4.96 -2.20 9.09
N LEU A 51 -5.62 -1.35 8.28
CA LEU A 51 -6.22 -0.09 8.75
C LEU A 51 -7.22 -0.31 9.89
N ALA A 52 -7.98 -1.42 9.88
CA ALA A 52 -8.91 -1.73 10.97
C ALA A 52 -8.16 -1.97 12.28
N TYR A 53 -7.02 -2.68 12.24
CA TYR A 53 -6.15 -2.89 13.40
C TYR A 53 -5.54 -1.58 13.91
N LEU A 54 -5.09 -0.69 13.01
CA LEU A 54 -4.50 0.61 13.38
C LEU A 54 -5.50 1.53 14.06
N ASN A 55 -6.77 1.45 13.67
CA ASN A 55 -7.84 2.30 14.20
C ASN A 55 -8.58 1.66 15.40
N ASP A 56 -8.22 0.44 15.81
CA ASP A 56 -8.79 -0.17 17.00
C ASP A 56 -8.23 0.49 18.27
N PRO A 57 -9.06 1.12 19.11
CA PRO A 57 -8.62 1.79 20.32
C PRO A 57 -7.86 0.87 21.30
N ALA A 58 -8.12 -0.44 21.27
CA ALA A 58 -7.43 -1.41 22.11
C ALA A 58 -5.92 -1.46 21.83
N ASN A 59 -5.51 -1.17 20.60
CA ASN A 59 -4.09 -1.18 20.19
C ASN A 59 -3.35 0.12 20.55
N ARG A 60 -4.08 1.16 20.96
CA ARG A 60 -3.53 2.46 21.38
C ARG A 60 -2.60 3.09 20.35
N ILE A 61 -2.85 2.84 19.07
CA ILE A 61 -2.09 3.42 17.95
C ILE A 61 -2.70 4.77 17.60
N ARG A 62 -1.87 5.81 17.49
CA ARG A 62 -2.28 7.10 16.98
C ARG A 62 -2.06 7.13 15.49
N ASN A 63 -3.11 6.91 14.71
CA ASN A 63 -3.06 6.93 13.24
C ASN A 63 -3.46 8.31 12.70
N GLU A 64 -2.60 8.90 11.87
CA GLU A 64 -2.86 10.16 11.14
C GLU A 64 -2.86 9.88 9.63
N ALA A 65 -3.96 10.18 8.96
CA ALA A 65 -4.10 9.94 7.52
C ALA A 65 -3.62 11.16 6.72
N ALA A 66 -2.63 10.98 5.88
CA ALA A 66 -2.15 11.98 4.93
C ALA A 66 -2.96 11.96 3.63
N PRO A 67 -3.12 13.09 2.93
CA PRO A 67 -3.91 13.14 1.69
C PRO A 67 -3.22 12.50 0.47
N SER A 68 -1.91 12.27 0.52
CA SER A 68 -1.13 11.67 -0.57
C SER A 68 0.13 10.99 -0.04
N HIS A 69 0.76 10.12 -0.86
CA HIS A 69 2.05 9.51 -0.54
C HIS A 69 3.12 10.56 -0.24
N LYS A 70 3.22 11.61 -1.08
CA LYS A 70 4.19 12.70 -0.88
C LYS A 70 3.98 13.38 0.47
N ALA A 71 2.74 13.79 0.78
CA ALA A 71 2.43 14.40 2.08
C ALA A 71 2.76 13.48 3.26
N ALA A 72 2.53 12.17 3.12
CA ALA A 72 2.85 11.20 4.15
C ALA A 72 4.37 11.13 4.42
N PHE A 73 5.19 11.11 3.38
CA PHE A 73 6.66 11.12 3.52
C PHE A 73 7.19 12.48 4.03
N GLU A 74 6.57 13.60 3.64
CA GLU A 74 6.88 14.92 4.21
C GLU A 74 6.56 14.99 5.71
N MET A 75 5.43 14.41 6.14
CA MET A 75 5.07 14.31 7.56
C MET A 75 6.08 13.44 8.33
N LEU A 76 6.50 12.31 7.75
CA LEU A 76 7.53 11.46 8.35
C LEU A 76 8.87 12.19 8.46
N ALA A 77 9.30 12.88 7.40
CA ALA A 77 10.52 13.69 7.39
C ALA A 77 10.49 14.80 8.46
N ALA A 78 9.32 15.39 8.69
CA ALA A 78 9.07 16.34 9.78
C ALA A 78 8.91 15.70 11.17
N ARG A 79 9.13 14.39 11.30
CA ARG A 79 9.03 13.60 12.55
C ARG A 79 7.67 13.73 13.26
N ARG A 80 6.57 13.82 12.49
CA ARG A 80 5.21 13.94 13.05
C ARG A 80 4.69 12.62 13.62
N ALA A 81 5.27 11.49 13.21
CA ALA A 81 4.98 10.17 13.76
C ALA A 81 6.24 9.29 13.78
N ASP A 82 6.15 8.18 14.51
CA ASP A 82 7.23 7.20 14.63
C ASP A 82 7.42 6.42 13.31
N TYR A 83 6.30 6.08 12.65
CA TYR A 83 6.27 5.23 11.47
C TYR A 83 5.32 5.77 10.40
N LEU A 84 5.61 5.43 9.15
CA LEU A 84 4.71 5.57 8.01
C LEU A 84 4.48 4.19 7.39
N ILE A 85 3.24 3.86 7.08
CA ILE A 85 2.87 2.64 6.35
C ILE A 85 2.56 3.01 4.92
N ASP A 86 3.28 2.39 3.98
CA ASP A 86 3.01 2.59 2.55
C ASP A 86 3.46 1.38 1.73
N TYR A 87 2.96 1.27 0.51
CA TYR A 87 3.38 0.25 -0.43
C TYR A 87 4.73 0.59 -1.06
N ALA A 88 5.64 -0.37 -1.10
CA ALA A 88 6.98 -0.17 -1.65
C ALA A 88 6.98 0.29 -3.11
N SER A 89 5.97 -0.12 -3.90
CA SER A 89 5.80 0.34 -5.28
C SER A 89 5.52 1.84 -5.38
N ALA A 90 4.62 2.38 -4.55
CA ALA A 90 4.30 3.81 -4.52
C ALA A 90 5.45 4.63 -3.93
N ALA A 91 6.05 4.13 -2.85
CA ALA A 91 7.18 4.78 -2.20
C ALA A 91 8.42 4.84 -3.08
N GLY A 92 8.72 3.79 -3.85
CA GLY A 92 9.93 3.71 -4.69
C GLY A 92 9.99 4.82 -5.73
N ASP A 93 8.89 5.05 -6.43
CA ASP A 93 8.82 6.10 -7.46
C ASP A 93 8.93 7.50 -6.84
N LEU A 94 8.27 7.72 -5.71
CA LEU A 94 8.36 8.99 -4.98
C LEU A 94 9.78 9.26 -4.47
N LEU A 95 10.39 8.28 -3.79
CA LEU A 95 11.71 8.43 -3.18
C LEU A 95 12.84 8.57 -4.20
N ALA A 96 12.64 8.13 -5.44
CA ALA A 96 13.56 8.39 -6.54
C ALA A 96 13.67 9.89 -6.88
N SER A 97 12.57 10.64 -6.70
CA SER A 97 12.50 12.09 -6.94
C SER A 97 12.57 12.95 -5.66
N PHE A 98 12.28 12.35 -4.53
CA PHE A 98 12.26 12.99 -3.21
C PHE A 98 13.00 12.11 -2.17
N PRO A 99 14.34 12.05 -2.24
CA PRO A 99 15.14 11.26 -1.30
C PRO A 99 15.06 11.85 0.11
N ILE A 100 14.96 10.98 1.11
CA ILE A 100 14.94 11.35 2.52
C ILE A 100 16.14 10.69 3.22
N ASP A 101 17.04 11.51 3.74
CA ASP A 101 18.23 11.03 4.40
C ASP A 101 17.91 10.22 5.67
N GLY A 102 18.56 9.07 5.80
CA GLY A 102 18.37 8.21 6.97
C GLY A 102 17.05 7.46 7.01
N LEU A 103 16.25 7.51 5.91
CA LEU A 103 15.03 6.72 5.80
C LEU A 103 15.36 5.23 5.80
N ARG A 104 14.63 4.47 6.61
CA ARG A 104 14.68 3.01 6.70
C ARG A 104 13.31 2.42 6.40
N MET A 105 13.29 1.16 5.99
CA MET A 105 12.06 0.43 5.72
C MET A 105 12.19 -1.02 6.19
N ASP A 106 11.23 -1.45 7.00
CA ASP A 106 11.02 -2.85 7.35
C ASP A 106 9.85 -3.41 6.53
N PRO A 107 10.02 -4.56 5.86
CA PRO A 107 8.91 -5.22 5.19
C PRO A 107 7.96 -5.84 6.21
N LEU A 108 6.67 -5.48 6.16
CA LEU A 108 5.66 -6.03 7.04
C LEU A 108 4.95 -7.22 6.41
N ASP A 109 4.52 -7.08 5.15
CA ASP A 109 3.76 -8.12 4.44
C ASP A 109 3.95 -8.03 2.92
N ARG A 110 3.66 -9.14 2.23
CA ARG A 110 3.59 -9.20 0.78
C ARG A 110 2.14 -9.16 0.35
N VAL A 111 1.81 -8.20 -0.49
CA VAL A 111 0.43 -7.96 -0.94
C VAL A 111 0.29 -8.31 -2.41
N GLU A 112 -0.69 -9.14 -2.70
CA GLU A 112 -1.08 -9.50 -4.07
C GLU A 112 -2.28 -8.64 -4.50
N ILE A 113 -2.20 -8.07 -5.69
CA ILE A 113 -3.22 -7.21 -6.27
C ILE A 113 -3.93 -7.97 -7.38
N PHE A 114 -5.25 -8.04 -7.30
CA PHE A 114 -6.12 -8.74 -8.23
C PHE A 114 -6.99 -7.76 -9.01
N LEU A 115 -7.36 -8.12 -10.23
CA LEU A 115 -8.43 -7.45 -10.94
C LEU A 115 -9.77 -7.85 -10.33
N VAL A 116 -10.65 -6.86 -10.18
CA VAL A 116 -12.01 -7.06 -9.68
C VAL A 116 -12.98 -6.38 -10.62
N LEU A 117 -14.00 -7.11 -11.06
CA LEU A 117 -15.04 -6.61 -11.94
C LEU A 117 -16.41 -6.88 -11.34
N SER A 118 -17.32 -5.91 -11.42
CA SER A 118 -18.70 -6.09 -10.97
C SER A 118 -19.40 -7.20 -11.78
N ARG A 119 -20.13 -8.08 -11.11
CA ARG A 119 -21.00 -9.08 -11.77
C ARG A 119 -22.14 -8.44 -12.59
N ALA A 120 -22.47 -7.18 -12.33
CA ALA A 120 -23.44 -6.44 -13.13
C ALA A 120 -22.91 -6.00 -14.50
N TYR A 121 -21.58 -6.14 -14.73
CA TYR A 121 -21.00 -5.88 -16.05
C TYR A 121 -21.39 -7.02 -17.01
N PRO A 122 -21.86 -6.72 -18.25
CA PRO A 122 -22.18 -7.75 -19.23
C PRO A 122 -21.01 -8.68 -19.49
N ASP A 123 -21.23 -9.98 -19.47
CA ASP A 123 -20.21 -11.02 -19.68
C ASP A 123 -18.96 -10.84 -18.79
N ALA A 124 -19.16 -10.45 -17.53
CA ALA A 124 -18.11 -10.09 -16.59
C ALA A 124 -16.95 -11.13 -16.53
N GLU A 125 -17.26 -12.42 -16.51
CA GLU A 125 -16.26 -13.49 -16.45
C GLU A 125 -15.41 -13.55 -17.73
N ALA A 126 -16.06 -13.50 -18.90
CA ALA A 126 -15.37 -13.52 -20.18
C ALA A 126 -14.52 -12.27 -20.39
N PHE A 127 -15.04 -11.11 -19.96
CA PHE A 127 -14.29 -9.85 -20.03
C PHE A 127 -13.09 -9.84 -19.09
N LEU A 128 -13.25 -10.32 -17.85
CA LEU A 128 -12.16 -10.44 -16.90
C LEU A 128 -11.06 -11.37 -17.42
N GLY A 129 -11.42 -12.52 -18.02
CA GLY A 129 -10.45 -13.42 -18.64
C GLY A 129 -9.63 -12.77 -19.76
N ARG A 130 -10.24 -11.89 -20.55
CA ARG A 130 -9.50 -11.08 -21.53
C ARG A 130 -8.54 -10.09 -20.88
N LEU A 131 -8.96 -9.42 -19.82
CA LEU A 131 -8.10 -8.52 -19.05
C LEU A 131 -6.93 -9.25 -18.40
N GLU A 132 -7.15 -10.45 -17.85
CA GLU A 132 -6.07 -11.30 -17.32
C GLU A 132 -5.04 -11.65 -18.40
N SER A 133 -5.51 -12.03 -19.60
CA SER A 133 -4.62 -12.34 -20.71
C SER A 133 -3.78 -11.13 -21.14
N ILE A 134 -4.38 -9.95 -21.17
CA ILE A 134 -3.65 -8.71 -21.46
C ILE A 134 -2.65 -8.41 -20.33
N ALA A 135 -3.08 -8.48 -19.09
CA ALA A 135 -2.22 -8.21 -17.92
C ALA A 135 -0.99 -9.14 -17.89
N ALA A 136 -1.16 -10.40 -18.28
CA ALA A 136 -0.06 -11.37 -18.36
C ALA A 136 1.01 -11.00 -19.40
N THR A 137 0.66 -10.20 -20.42
CA THR A 137 1.62 -9.72 -21.44
C THR A 137 2.30 -8.40 -21.04
N LEU A 138 1.76 -7.71 -20.05
CA LEU A 138 2.29 -6.43 -19.58
C LEU A 138 3.32 -6.66 -18.47
N LYS A 139 4.43 -5.94 -18.56
CA LYS A 139 5.34 -5.79 -17.43
C LYS A 139 4.74 -4.75 -16.49
N MET A 140 3.88 -5.18 -15.58
CA MET A 140 3.11 -4.29 -14.69
C MET A 140 4.00 -3.31 -13.91
N ASP A 141 5.21 -3.72 -13.55
CA ASP A 141 6.18 -2.83 -12.90
C ASP A 141 6.57 -1.63 -13.77
N GLU A 142 6.64 -1.81 -15.09
CA GLU A 142 6.95 -0.73 -16.04
C GLU A 142 5.70 0.14 -16.32
N VAL A 143 4.51 -0.49 -16.37
CA VAL A 143 3.24 0.20 -16.61
C VAL A 143 2.89 1.13 -15.45
N LEU A 144 3.10 0.68 -14.22
CA LEU A 144 2.79 1.47 -13.02
C LEU A 144 3.76 2.63 -12.84
N LYS A 145 5.05 2.45 -13.15
CA LYS A 145 6.06 3.53 -13.14
C LYS A 145 5.79 4.65 -14.15
N GLY A 146 5.04 4.37 -15.22
CA GLY A 146 4.70 5.37 -16.24
C GLY A 146 3.56 6.32 -15.88
N ARG A 147 2.82 6.09 -14.81
CA ARG A 147 1.63 6.88 -14.44
C ARG A 147 1.91 8.20 -13.73
N ASP A 148 3.07 8.36 -13.15
CA ASP A 148 3.43 9.58 -12.37
C ASP A 148 4.07 10.69 -13.23
N ARG A 149 4.03 10.59 -14.55
CA ARG A 149 4.63 11.58 -15.46
C ARG A 149 3.61 12.57 -16.08
N ARG A 150 2.41 12.72 -15.49
CA ARG A 150 1.45 13.73 -15.98
C ARG A 150 0.97 14.61 -14.84
#